data_9c18c7a1a791647b02277b5907ce7d6e
#
_entry.id   9c18c7a1a791647b02277b5907ce7d6e
#
_cell.length_a   1.000
_cell.length_b   1.000
_cell.length_c   1.000
_cell.angle_alpha   90.00
_cell.angle_beta   90.00
_cell.angle_gamma   90.00
#
_symmetry.space_group_name_H-M   'P 1'
#
loop_
_entity.id
_entity.type
_entity.pdbx_description
1 polymer ?
#
loop_
_entity_poly.entity_id
_entity_poly.type
_entity_poly.pdbx_seq_one_letter_code
_entity_poly.pdbx_strand_id
1 'polypeptide(L)'
;LSWIGNGLHRPAEFNKSHLPSFVMGEEPGDWITVYPFVRSYDWYVMDPQERRRILAEHGMAARDFADVRANTVEAFTLGDYEWMLAFEAPTLERIEALMKTMRYTEARLHVREEIPFQTGRRVGDIGEIISVLP
;
A
#
# COMPACT_ATOMS: atom_id res chain seq x y z
N LEU A 1 -3.34 -6.30 14.69
CA LEU A 1 -2.81 -7.66 14.58
C LEU A 1 -3.69 -8.59 13.74
N SER A 2 -5.02 -8.47 13.80
CA SER A 2 -5.94 -9.27 12.95
C SER A 2 -5.80 -8.98 11.45
N TRP A 3 -5.37 -7.80 11.08
CA TRP A 3 -5.10 -7.40 9.70
C TRP A 3 -3.99 -8.22 9.06
N ILE A 4 -3.01 -8.61 9.85
CA ILE A 4 -1.83 -9.37 9.39
C ILE A 4 -2.23 -10.76 8.91
N GLY A 5 -3.15 -11.41 9.61
CA GLY A 5 -3.58 -12.76 9.26
C GLY A 5 -4.23 -12.87 7.87
N ASN A 6 -4.99 -11.87 7.45
CA ASN A 6 -5.64 -11.87 6.15
C ASN A 6 -4.69 -11.54 4.99
N GLY A 7 -3.62 -10.80 5.25
CA GLY A 7 -2.63 -10.49 4.23
C GLY A 7 -1.90 -11.70 3.65
N LEU A 8 -2.05 -12.86 4.26
CA LEU A 8 -1.48 -14.12 3.77
C LEU A 8 -2.27 -14.70 2.59
N HIS A 9 -3.54 -14.34 2.44
CA HIS A 9 -4.34 -14.73 1.30
C HIS A 9 -4.13 -13.73 0.16
N ARG A 10 -3.30 -14.15 -0.80
CA ARG A 10 -3.05 -13.34 -1.98
C ARG A 10 -4.26 -13.32 -2.90
N PRO A 11 -4.81 -12.15 -3.17
CA PRO A 11 -5.68 -12.00 -4.33
C PRO A 11 -4.89 -12.35 -5.58
N ALA A 12 -5.55 -12.98 -6.55
CA ALA A 12 -4.93 -13.26 -7.86
C ALA A 12 -4.45 -12.00 -8.61
N GLU A 13 -4.88 -10.83 -8.14
CA GLU A 13 -4.53 -9.51 -8.69
C GLU A 13 -3.12 -9.04 -8.28
N PHE A 14 -2.55 -9.57 -7.19
CA PHE A 14 -1.25 -9.17 -6.69
C PHE A 14 -0.22 -10.25 -6.88
N ASN A 15 0.95 -9.87 -7.37
CA ASN A 15 2.10 -10.74 -7.54
C ASN A 15 2.95 -10.78 -6.24
N LYS A 16 4.05 -11.53 -6.29
CA LYS A 16 4.95 -11.67 -5.13
C LYS A 16 5.55 -10.34 -4.64
N SER A 17 5.63 -9.30 -5.49
CA SER A 17 6.19 -8.01 -5.13
C SER A 17 5.33 -7.20 -4.15
N HIS A 18 4.08 -7.61 -3.92
CA HIS A 18 3.15 -6.98 -2.99
C HIS A 18 2.99 -7.76 -1.67
N LEU A 19 3.78 -8.82 -1.47
CA LEU A 19 3.80 -9.49 -0.17
C LEU A 19 4.39 -8.56 0.89
N PRO A 20 3.77 -8.48 2.08
CA PRO A 20 4.31 -7.70 3.17
C PRO A 20 5.75 -8.09 3.52
N SER A 21 6.60 -7.10 3.75
CA SER A 21 8.02 -7.30 4.08
C SER A 21 8.23 -8.20 5.28
N PHE A 22 7.38 -8.09 6.30
CA PHE A 22 7.45 -8.94 7.50
C PHE A 22 7.15 -10.42 7.21
N VAL A 23 6.37 -10.74 6.16
CA VAL A 23 6.14 -12.12 5.72
C VAL A 23 7.36 -12.69 5.03
N MET A 24 8.11 -11.82 4.36
CA MET A 24 9.32 -12.19 3.60
C MET A 24 10.59 -12.16 4.46
N GLY A 25 10.50 -11.68 5.71
CA GLY A 25 11.66 -11.53 6.60
C GLY A 25 12.64 -10.44 6.15
N GLU A 26 12.15 -9.44 5.42
CA GLU A 26 12.97 -8.32 4.94
C GLU A 26 13.04 -7.19 5.97
N GLU A 27 14.15 -6.46 5.96
CA GLU A 27 14.31 -5.28 6.81
C GLU A 27 13.29 -4.20 6.45
N PRO A 28 12.63 -3.57 7.43
CA PRO A 28 11.70 -2.49 7.19
C PRO A 28 12.41 -1.22 6.68
N GLY A 29 11.70 -0.42 5.90
CA GLY A 29 12.17 0.89 5.48
C GLY A 29 12.27 1.88 6.63
N ASP A 30 12.98 3.01 6.42
CA ASP A 30 13.10 4.07 7.43
C ASP A 30 11.82 4.88 7.58
N TRP A 31 11.02 4.96 6.53
CA TRP A 31 9.72 5.61 6.51
C TRP A 31 8.61 4.66 6.08
N ILE A 32 7.45 4.85 6.66
CA ILE A 32 6.23 4.10 6.31
C ILE A 32 5.04 5.05 6.17
N THR A 33 4.20 4.81 5.17
CA THR A 33 2.88 5.43 5.05
C THR A 33 1.84 4.34 4.89
N VAL A 34 0.91 4.29 5.85
CA VAL A 34 -0.18 3.31 5.88
C VAL A 34 -1.49 4.02 5.57
N TYR A 35 -2.29 3.46 4.69
CA TYR A 35 -3.63 3.96 4.41
C TYR A 35 -4.55 2.86 3.91
N PRO A 36 -5.85 2.96 4.21
CA PRO A 36 -6.84 2.06 3.66
C PRO A 36 -7.29 2.54 2.28
N PHE A 37 -7.89 1.64 1.49
CA PHE A 37 -8.67 2.08 0.34
C PHE A 37 -9.86 1.18 0.05
N VAL A 38 -10.82 1.74 -0.67
CA VAL A 38 -12.01 1.07 -1.17
C VAL A 38 -12.10 1.29 -2.67
N ARG A 39 -12.33 0.23 -3.42
CA ARG A 39 -12.49 0.29 -4.87
C ARG A 39 -13.78 0.99 -5.28
N SER A 40 -13.82 1.50 -6.51
CA SER A 40 -15.06 1.99 -7.12
C SER A 40 -16.07 0.85 -7.29
N TYR A 41 -17.34 1.19 -7.38
CA TYR A 41 -18.43 0.19 -7.44
C TYR A 41 -18.37 -0.72 -8.66
N ASP A 42 -17.82 -0.25 -9.77
CA ASP A 42 -17.67 -0.99 -11.02
C ASP A 42 -16.44 -1.92 -11.04
N TRP A 43 -15.47 -1.71 -10.14
CA TRP A 43 -14.19 -2.41 -10.19
C TRP A 43 -14.32 -3.94 -10.23
N TYR A 44 -15.11 -4.52 -9.33
CA TYR A 44 -15.22 -5.98 -9.19
C TYR A 44 -16.10 -6.62 -10.26
N VAL A 45 -16.99 -5.84 -10.88
CA VAL A 45 -17.87 -6.33 -11.97
C VAL A 45 -17.32 -6.01 -13.35
N MET A 46 -16.25 -5.25 -13.45
CA MET A 46 -15.54 -4.95 -14.68
C MET A 46 -14.97 -6.22 -15.31
N ASP A 47 -14.86 -6.21 -16.65
CA ASP A 47 -14.19 -7.29 -17.38
C ASP A 47 -12.79 -7.57 -16.80
N PRO A 48 -12.44 -8.82 -16.49
CA PRO A 48 -11.16 -9.16 -15.91
C PRO A 48 -9.95 -8.80 -16.78
N GLN A 49 -10.09 -8.73 -18.11
CA GLN A 49 -9.00 -8.34 -19.01
C GLN A 49 -8.73 -6.85 -18.90
N GLU A 50 -9.80 -6.05 -18.81
CA GLU A 50 -9.69 -4.61 -18.63
C GLU A 50 -9.06 -4.27 -17.27
N ARG A 51 -9.49 -4.94 -16.20
CA ARG A 51 -8.86 -4.81 -14.88
C ARG A 51 -7.36 -5.11 -14.91
N ARG A 52 -6.96 -6.17 -15.61
CA ARG A 52 -5.53 -6.50 -15.78
C ARG A 52 -4.76 -5.43 -16.56
N ARG A 53 -5.37 -4.86 -17.59
CA ARG A 53 -4.76 -3.76 -18.36
C ARG A 53 -4.49 -2.55 -17.48
N ILE A 54 -5.49 -2.11 -16.71
CA ILE A 54 -5.39 -0.98 -15.77
C ILE A 54 -4.30 -1.23 -14.72
N LEU A 55 -4.25 -2.44 -14.16
CA LEU A 55 -3.23 -2.80 -13.16
C LEU A 55 -1.83 -2.90 -13.78
N ALA A 56 -1.71 -3.32 -15.03
CA ALA A 56 -0.44 -3.35 -15.74
C ALA A 56 0.09 -1.92 -15.99
N GLU A 57 -0.76 -0.99 -16.40
CA GLU A 57 -0.41 0.43 -16.53
C GLU A 57 0.06 1.00 -15.19
N HIS A 58 -0.70 0.76 -14.13
CA HIS A 58 -0.35 1.16 -12.77
C HIS A 58 1.01 0.61 -12.33
N GLY A 59 1.26 -0.68 -12.56
CA GLY A 59 2.56 -1.30 -12.26
C GLY A 59 3.71 -0.72 -13.08
N MET A 60 3.48 -0.41 -14.36
CA MET A 60 4.48 0.24 -15.21
C MET A 60 4.83 1.66 -14.74
N ALA A 61 3.86 2.42 -14.24
CA ALA A 61 4.11 3.75 -13.68
C ALA A 61 4.96 3.69 -12.40
N ALA A 62 4.88 2.60 -11.64
CA ALA A 62 5.67 2.40 -10.43
C ALA A 62 7.11 1.92 -10.67
N ARG A 63 7.49 1.55 -11.90
CA ARG A 63 8.78 0.89 -12.20
C ARG A 63 10.03 1.67 -11.75
N ASP A 64 9.96 2.99 -11.73
CA ASP A 64 11.07 3.87 -11.36
C ASP A 64 11.17 4.08 -9.83
N PHE A 65 10.34 3.37 -9.06
CA PHE A 65 10.25 3.41 -7.61
C PHE A 65 10.57 2.05 -6.97
N ALA A 66 11.58 1.35 -7.47
CA ALA A 66 11.97 0.03 -6.95
C ALA A 66 12.44 0.08 -5.49
N ASP A 67 12.84 1.25 -5.00
CA ASP A 67 13.20 1.53 -3.61
C ASP A 67 12.00 1.77 -2.69
N VAL A 68 10.79 1.88 -3.25
CA VAL A 68 9.55 2.00 -2.48
C VAL A 68 8.82 0.65 -2.48
N ARG A 69 8.75 0.02 -1.33
CA ARG A 69 8.07 -1.25 -1.16
C ARG A 69 6.58 -1.03 -0.91
N ALA A 70 5.75 -1.70 -1.70
CA ALA A 70 4.32 -1.72 -1.50
C ALA A 70 3.91 -3.01 -0.77
N ASN A 71 3.35 -2.86 0.42
CA ASN A 71 2.75 -3.95 1.18
C ASN A 71 1.22 -3.79 1.08
N THR A 72 0.53 -4.81 0.56
CA THR A 72 -0.92 -4.75 0.37
C THR A 72 -1.57 -5.94 1.05
N VAL A 73 -2.57 -5.69 1.88
CA VAL A 73 -3.32 -6.72 2.57
C VAL A 73 -4.82 -6.51 2.39
N GLU A 74 -5.56 -7.61 2.28
CA GLU A 74 -7.02 -7.59 2.29
C GLU A 74 -7.55 -7.26 3.69
N ALA A 75 -8.62 -6.46 3.73
CA ALA A 75 -9.26 -6.02 4.95
C ALA A 75 -10.79 -6.22 4.92
N PHE A 76 -11.31 -6.95 3.92
CA PHE A 76 -12.73 -7.27 3.83
C PHE A 76 -13.25 -7.89 5.13
N THR A 77 -14.36 -7.36 5.63
CA THR A 77 -15.01 -7.79 6.88
C THR A 77 -14.26 -7.52 8.18
N LEU A 78 -13.04 -6.96 8.11
CA LEU A 78 -12.26 -6.60 9.30
C LEU A 78 -12.47 -5.15 9.76
N GLY A 79 -13.24 -4.37 9.01
CA GLY A 79 -13.56 -2.97 9.25
C GLY A 79 -14.30 -2.39 8.06
N ASP A 80 -14.26 -1.09 7.93
CA ASP A 80 -15.01 -0.34 6.90
C ASP A 80 -14.33 -0.32 5.53
N TYR A 81 -13.11 -0.86 5.44
CA TYR A 81 -12.29 -0.81 4.23
C TYR A 81 -12.07 -2.19 3.62
N GLU A 82 -11.78 -2.20 2.32
CA GLU A 82 -11.51 -3.43 1.56
C GLU A 82 -10.04 -3.82 1.60
N TRP A 83 -9.15 -2.82 1.62
CA TRP A 83 -7.71 -2.98 1.49
C TRP A 83 -6.95 -2.07 2.45
N MET A 84 -5.79 -2.53 2.89
CA MET A 84 -4.77 -1.71 3.56
C MET A 84 -3.49 -1.74 2.77
N LEU A 85 -2.93 -0.55 2.49
CA LEU A 85 -1.61 -0.38 1.92
C LEU A 85 -0.64 0.17 2.95
N ALA A 86 0.60 -0.30 2.88
CA ALA A 86 1.72 0.30 3.59
C ALA A 86 2.88 0.47 2.60
N PHE A 87 3.27 1.69 2.30
CA PHE A 87 4.47 1.98 1.55
C PHE A 87 5.63 2.20 2.49
N GLU A 88 6.74 1.50 2.25
CA GLU A 88 8.01 1.67 2.97
C GLU A 88 9.09 2.18 2.01
N ALA A 89 9.88 3.14 2.45
CA ALA A 89 10.98 3.69 1.65
C ALA A 89 12.12 4.22 2.53
N PRO A 90 13.32 4.44 1.96
CA PRO A 90 14.42 5.09 2.65
C PRO A 90 14.11 6.54 3.06
N THR A 91 13.30 7.25 2.27
CA THR A 91 12.90 8.63 2.55
C THR A 91 11.43 8.88 2.27
N LEU A 92 10.84 9.85 2.96
CA LEU A 92 9.44 10.21 2.78
C LEU A 92 9.16 10.79 1.39
N GLU A 93 10.12 11.53 0.83
CA GLU A 93 9.99 12.12 -0.51
C GLU A 93 9.82 11.07 -1.60
N ARG A 94 10.40 9.87 -1.41
CA ARG A 94 10.20 8.76 -2.36
C ARG A 94 8.78 8.24 -2.33
N ILE A 95 8.17 8.11 -1.15
CA ILE A 95 6.76 7.74 -1.01
C ILE A 95 5.88 8.82 -1.64
N GLU A 96 6.16 10.09 -1.35
CA GLU A 96 5.42 11.22 -1.92
C GLU A 96 5.48 11.23 -3.45
N ALA A 97 6.67 11.06 -4.03
CA ALA A 97 6.87 11.02 -5.47
C ALA A 97 6.11 9.87 -6.13
N LEU A 98 6.16 8.66 -5.54
CA LEU A 98 5.36 7.53 -6.00
C LEU A 98 3.87 7.86 -5.96
N MET A 99 3.37 8.36 -4.83
CA MET A 99 1.96 8.69 -4.66
C MET A 99 1.48 9.72 -5.68
N LYS A 100 2.28 10.75 -5.98
CA LYS A 100 1.99 11.73 -7.04
C LYS A 100 1.91 11.05 -8.40
N THR A 101 2.87 10.20 -8.74
CA THR A 101 2.90 9.46 -10.01
C THR A 101 1.64 8.59 -10.16
N MET A 102 1.23 7.89 -9.11
CA MET A 102 0.05 7.04 -9.15
C MET A 102 -1.27 7.80 -9.37
N ARG A 103 -1.32 9.11 -9.08
CA ARG A 103 -2.50 9.96 -9.36
C ARG A 103 -2.79 10.15 -10.83
N TYR A 104 -1.80 9.91 -11.71
CA TYR A 104 -1.94 10.06 -13.16
C TYR A 104 -2.26 8.75 -13.89
N THR A 105 -2.44 7.65 -13.16
CA THR A 105 -2.83 6.36 -13.74
C THR A 105 -4.35 6.18 -13.76
N GLU A 106 -4.85 5.38 -14.71
CA GLU A 106 -6.27 5.07 -14.81
C GLU A 106 -6.81 4.37 -13.56
N ALA A 107 -5.97 3.56 -12.89
CA ALA A 107 -6.33 2.88 -11.64
C ALA A 107 -6.84 3.85 -10.56
N ARG A 108 -6.46 5.14 -10.63
CA ARG A 108 -6.95 6.19 -9.74
C ARG A 108 -8.45 6.40 -9.84
N LEU A 109 -9.04 6.26 -11.02
CA LEU A 109 -10.48 6.40 -11.24
C LEU A 109 -11.29 5.31 -10.52
N HIS A 110 -10.64 4.20 -10.19
CA HIS A 110 -11.25 3.05 -9.54
C HIS A 110 -10.93 2.96 -8.04
N VAL A 111 -10.67 4.08 -7.40
CA VAL A 111 -10.55 4.23 -5.95
C VAL A 111 -11.61 5.21 -5.48
N ARG A 112 -12.55 4.72 -4.66
CA ARG A 112 -13.64 5.51 -4.10
C ARG A 112 -13.23 6.24 -2.83
N GLU A 113 -12.42 5.57 -2.01
CA GLU A 113 -11.98 6.07 -0.71
C GLU A 113 -10.55 5.60 -0.40
N GLU A 114 -9.73 6.47 0.18
CA GLU A 114 -8.34 6.17 0.55
C GLU A 114 -7.85 7.08 1.69
N ILE A 115 -8.62 7.20 2.74
CA ILE A 115 -8.31 7.96 3.95
C ILE A 115 -8.62 7.12 5.20
N PRO A 116 -7.97 7.36 6.34
CA PRO A 116 -6.90 8.34 6.61
C PRO A 116 -5.51 7.83 6.22
N PHE A 117 -4.58 8.74 5.96
CA PHE A 117 -3.15 8.44 5.84
C PHE A 117 -2.46 8.54 7.20
N GLN A 118 -1.64 7.55 7.51
CA GLN A 118 -0.81 7.49 8.71
C GLN A 118 0.65 7.36 8.26
N THR A 119 1.47 8.36 8.58
CA THR A 119 2.89 8.37 8.20
C THR A 119 3.77 8.38 9.42
N GLY A 120 4.81 7.56 9.41
CA GLY A 120 5.75 7.45 10.52
C GLY A 120 7.18 7.19 10.06
N ARG A 121 8.12 7.50 10.93
CA ARG A 121 9.54 7.19 10.79
C ARG A 121 9.92 6.06 11.74
N ARG A 122 10.78 5.17 11.28
CA ARG A 122 11.39 4.13 12.11
C ARG A 122 12.22 4.79 13.23
N VAL A 123 12.10 4.28 14.43
CA VAL A 123 12.90 4.67 15.58
C VAL A 123 13.69 3.47 16.09
N GLY A 124 14.84 3.72 16.73
CA GLY A 124 15.69 2.67 17.27
C GLY A 124 15.11 2.04 18.54
N ASP A 125 14.50 2.86 19.39
CA ASP A 125 13.85 2.43 20.62
C ASP A 125 12.73 3.38 21.04
N ILE A 126 11.98 3.00 22.07
CA ILE A 126 10.86 3.78 22.58
C ILE A 126 11.32 5.09 23.23
N GLY A 127 12.57 5.18 23.71
CA GLY A 127 13.12 6.39 24.31
C GLY A 127 13.15 7.55 23.34
N GLU A 128 13.41 7.27 22.05
CA GLU A 128 13.35 8.30 20.99
C GLU A 128 11.94 8.91 20.88
N ILE A 129 10.89 8.09 21.02
CA ILE A 129 9.51 8.56 20.99
C ILE A 129 9.24 9.41 22.22
N ILE A 130 9.63 8.94 23.41
CA ILE A 130 9.40 9.64 24.67
C ILE A 130 10.09 11.01 24.66
N SER A 131 11.30 11.11 24.08
CA SER A 131 12.09 12.34 24.06
C SER A 131 11.48 13.49 23.25
N VAL A 132 10.52 13.20 22.34
CA VAL A 132 9.86 14.20 21.50
C VAL A 132 8.40 14.49 21.94
N LEU A 133 7.94 13.81 22.97
CA LEU A 133 6.63 14.11 23.56
C LEU A 133 6.71 15.38 24.41
N PRO A 134 5.67 16.23 24.37
CA PRO A 134 5.61 17.46 25.18
C PRO A 134 5.52 17.19 26.68
#